data_1211885bacd0931bb205d0ce3d8aa1cd
#
_entry.id   1211885bacd0931bb205d0ce3d8aa1cd
#
_cell.length_a   1.000
_cell.length_b   1.000
_cell.length_c   1.000
_cell.angle_alpha   90.00
_cell.angle_beta   90.00
_cell.angle_gamma   90.00
#
_symmetry.space_group_name_H-M   'P 1'
#
loop_
_entity.id
_entity.type
_entity.pdbx_description
1 polymer ?
#
loop_
_entity_poly.entity_id
_entity_poly.type
_entity_poly.pdbx_seq_one_letter_code
_entity_poly.pdbx_strand_id
1 'polypeptide(L)'
;KIWTEDDVDFRGDFYRIHDFTLKPKPLNTPERPNPELFQGGNSTAARRNGGHHADWYFSNGKDFDGVTEQLVEVRDHARDAGREVKFGLNGFIIARDTEKEAREVLREIVAKANRPAVEGFRDAGQQAGNSTADKRGMWADSSFEDLVQYNDGFRSQLIGTPEQIAERIAAYRRRGVDLILGGFLHFQEEIEYFGARVLPLVREIEEAEQNSADAPV
;
A
#
# COMPACT_ATOMS: atom_id res chain seq x y z
N LYS A 1 1.18 -3.40 26.10
CA LYS A 1 0.46 -3.75 27.32
C LYS A 1 -0.82 -4.54 27.00
N ILE A 2 -1.83 -3.97 26.36
CA ILE A 2 -3.15 -4.62 26.14
C ILE A 2 -3.06 -5.98 25.45
N TRP A 3 -2.03 -6.26 24.66
CA TRP A 3 -1.84 -7.54 23.99
C TRP A 3 -1.23 -8.62 24.88
N THR A 4 -0.55 -8.22 25.97
CA THR A 4 0.28 -9.14 26.76
C THR A 4 -0.11 -9.20 28.23
N GLU A 5 -0.76 -8.16 28.77
CA GLU A 5 -1.11 -8.04 30.18
C GLU A 5 -2.64 -8.11 30.37
N ASP A 6 -3.08 -8.60 31.53
CA ASP A 6 -4.45 -8.51 32.01
C ASP A 6 -4.61 -7.29 32.94
N ASP A 7 -5.87 -6.88 33.18
CA ASP A 7 -6.23 -5.80 34.09
C ASP A 7 -5.38 -4.52 33.87
N VAL A 8 -5.28 -4.12 32.60
CA VAL A 8 -4.40 -3.03 32.18
C VAL A 8 -4.96 -1.69 32.60
N ASP A 9 -4.17 -0.97 33.37
CA ASP A 9 -4.34 0.45 33.61
C ASP A 9 -3.31 1.25 32.81
N PHE A 10 -3.80 2.24 32.04
CA PHE A 10 -2.95 3.16 31.27
C PHE A 10 -3.53 4.57 31.35
N ARG A 11 -2.66 5.55 31.61
CA ARG A 11 -3.03 6.95 31.59
C ARG A 11 -2.00 7.73 30.77
N GLY A 12 -2.38 8.10 29.56
CA GLY A 12 -1.61 8.96 28.67
C GLY A 12 -2.32 10.29 28.45
N ASP A 13 -1.75 11.14 27.61
CA ASP A 13 -2.31 12.46 27.29
C ASP A 13 -3.64 12.36 26.52
N PHE A 14 -3.76 11.37 25.65
CA PHE A 14 -4.93 11.19 24.78
C PHE A 14 -5.82 10.00 25.19
N TYR A 15 -5.22 8.92 25.70
CA TYR A 15 -5.94 7.69 26.03
C TYR A 15 -5.87 7.40 27.53
N ARG A 16 -7.00 6.97 28.04
CA ARG A 16 -7.13 6.47 29.42
C ARG A 16 -7.82 5.10 29.35
N ILE A 17 -7.16 4.11 29.91
CA ILE A 17 -7.66 2.72 29.98
C ILE A 17 -7.65 2.38 31.47
N HIS A 18 -8.71 1.75 31.94
CA HIS A 18 -8.85 1.31 33.32
C HIS A 18 -9.44 -0.09 33.34
N ASP A 19 -8.79 -0.98 34.10
CA ASP A 19 -9.20 -2.36 34.35
C ASP A 19 -9.61 -3.11 33.05
N PHE A 20 -8.74 -3.03 32.02
CA PHE A 20 -9.01 -3.56 30.69
C PHE A 20 -8.24 -4.85 30.42
N THR A 21 -8.96 -5.92 30.12
CA THR A 21 -8.40 -7.18 29.63
C THR A 21 -8.90 -7.50 28.22
N LEU A 22 -8.00 -7.57 27.25
CA LEU A 22 -8.30 -7.97 25.90
C LEU A 22 -8.56 -9.49 25.80
N LYS A 23 -9.69 -9.89 25.24
CA LYS A 23 -10.06 -11.29 25.01
C LYS A 23 -10.70 -11.48 23.62
N PRO A 24 -10.19 -12.41 22.77
CA PRO A 24 -8.97 -13.18 22.98
C PRO A 24 -7.73 -12.29 22.82
N LYS A 25 -6.62 -12.65 23.45
CA LYS A 25 -5.33 -12.03 23.21
C LYS A 25 -4.77 -12.48 21.85
N PRO A 26 -3.94 -11.67 21.20
CA PRO A 26 -3.21 -12.10 20.02
C PRO A 26 -2.37 -13.36 20.30
N LEU A 27 -2.22 -14.20 19.30
CA LEU A 27 -1.31 -15.33 19.37
C LEU A 27 0.13 -14.82 19.31
N ASN A 28 0.86 -15.01 20.39
CA ASN A 28 2.26 -14.60 20.52
C ASN A 28 3.18 -15.82 20.49
N THR A 29 4.32 -15.71 19.84
CA THR A 29 5.42 -16.68 19.91
C THR A 29 6.69 -15.97 20.35
N PRO A 30 7.75 -16.70 20.79
CA PRO A 30 9.03 -16.08 21.11
C PRO A 30 9.62 -15.25 19.97
N GLU A 31 9.44 -15.73 18.73
CA GLU A 31 9.93 -15.08 17.51
C GLU A 31 9.04 -13.90 17.09
N ARG A 32 7.77 -13.93 17.53
CA ARG A 32 6.76 -12.94 17.17
C ARG A 32 5.93 -12.55 18.40
N PRO A 33 6.49 -11.71 19.28
CA PRO A 33 5.86 -11.37 20.56
C PRO A 33 4.61 -10.48 20.40
N ASN A 34 4.45 -9.82 19.26
CA ASN A 34 3.30 -8.95 18.95
C ASN A 34 2.81 -9.19 17.52
N PRO A 35 1.54 -8.87 17.21
CA PRO A 35 1.07 -8.79 15.82
C PRO A 35 1.93 -7.82 15.01
N GLU A 36 2.09 -8.09 13.71
CA GLU A 36 2.70 -7.13 12.79
C GLU A 36 1.84 -5.85 12.70
N LEU A 37 2.51 -4.71 12.75
CA LEU A 37 1.89 -3.41 12.68
C LEU A 37 1.95 -2.85 11.27
N PHE A 38 0.79 -2.63 10.67
CA PHE A 38 0.65 -1.91 9.41
C PHE A 38 0.24 -0.47 9.70
N GLN A 39 1.04 0.48 9.25
CA GLN A 39 0.80 1.91 9.40
C GLN A 39 0.62 2.55 8.03
N GLY A 40 -0.51 3.20 7.81
CA GLY A 40 -0.75 4.04 6.63
C GLY A 40 -0.67 5.53 6.93
N GLY A 41 -0.73 6.33 5.90
CA GLY A 41 -0.79 7.78 5.97
C GLY A 41 0.15 8.47 4.99
N ASN A 42 0.02 9.78 4.81
CA ASN A 42 0.85 10.53 3.86
C ASN A 42 1.53 11.77 4.48
N SER A 43 1.05 12.23 5.66
CA SER A 43 1.66 13.37 6.35
C SER A 43 3.05 13.01 6.89
N THR A 44 3.90 14.02 7.08
CA THR A 44 5.22 13.86 7.70
C THR A 44 5.13 13.15 9.06
N ALA A 45 4.11 13.47 9.86
CA ALA A 45 3.88 12.81 11.14
C ALA A 45 3.57 11.31 10.98
N ALA A 46 2.76 10.93 9.98
CA ALA A 46 2.45 9.53 9.71
C ALA A 46 3.68 8.75 9.20
N ARG A 47 4.46 9.35 8.29
CA ARG A 47 5.71 8.75 7.77
C ARG A 47 6.72 8.52 8.88
N ARG A 48 6.92 9.53 9.74
CA ARG A 48 7.79 9.41 10.91
C ARG A 48 7.32 8.34 11.88
N ASN A 49 6.03 8.35 12.22
CA ASN A 49 5.46 7.35 13.13
C ASN A 49 5.59 5.93 12.55
N GLY A 50 5.32 5.76 11.26
CA GLY A 50 5.49 4.50 10.56
C GLY A 50 6.92 3.98 10.62
N GLY A 51 7.91 4.81 10.29
CA GLY A 51 9.33 4.43 10.40
C GLY A 51 9.74 4.05 11.83
N HIS A 52 9.27 4.77 12.84
CA HIS A 52 9.64 4.51 14.24
C HIS A 52 8.98 3.28 14.85
N HIS A 53 7.78 2.87 14.39
CA HIS A 53 6.97 1.92 15.15
C HIS A 53 6.36 0.79 14.32
N ALA A 54 6.19 0.96 12.99
CA ALA A 54 5.53 -0.04 12.17
C ALA A 54 6.50 -1.12 11.68
N ASP A 55 5.97 -2.33 11.43
CA ASP A 55 6.66 -3.39 10.71
C ASP A 55 6.46 -3.22 9.20
N TRP A 56 5.29 -2.70 8.82
CA TRP A 56 4.90 -2.39 7.46
C TRP A 56 4.40 -0.96 7.34
N TYR A 57 4.96 -0.21 6.41
CA TYR A 57 4.38 1.05 5.98
C TYR A 57 3.57 0.83 4.70
N PHE A 58 2.27 1.11 4.75
CA PHE A 58 1.35 0.85 3.66
C PHE A 58 0.89 2.14 3.00
N SER A 59 1.11 2.27 1.70
CA SER A 59 0.77 3.45 0.91
C SER A 59 -0.44 3.20 -0.01
N ASN A 60 -1.20 4.26 -0.27
CA ASN A 60 -2.09 4.31 -1.42
C ASN A 60 -1.30 4.12 -2.73
N GLY A 61 -2.01 3.86 -3.83
CA GLY A 61 -1.42 3.76 -5.14
C GLY A 61 -0.60 5.01 -5.50
N LYS A 62 0.57 4.80 -6.05
CA LYS A 62 1.50 5.85 -6.49
C LYS A 62 2.24 5.40 -7.73
N ASP A 63 2.72 6.36 -8.51
CA ASP A 63 3.73 6.14 -9.53
C ASP A 63 5.12 5.83 -8.91
N PHE A 64 6.09 5.54 -9.76
CA PHE A 64 7.42 5.17 -9.32
C PHE A 64 8.14 6.26 -8.50
N ASP A 65 7.97 7.52 -8.88
CA ASP A 65 8.65 8.64 -8.21
C ASP A 65 8.02 8.88 -6.84
N GLY A 66 6.70 8.89 -6.75
CA GLY A 66 5.97 9.05 -5.49
C GLY A 66 6.21 7.90 -4.51
N VAL A 67 6.34 6.66 -5.00
CA VAL A 67 6.75 5.51 -4.16
C VAL A 67 8.17 5.71 -3.65
N THR A 68 9.11 6.05 -4.53
CA THR A 68 10.52 6.20 -4.17
C THR A 68 10.70 7.29 -3.11
N GLU A 69 10.09 8.47 -3.31
CA GLU A 69 10.14 9.56 -2.33
C GLU A 69 9.64 9.11 -0.96
N GLN A 70 8.46 8.50 -0.92
CA GLN A 70 7.82 8.12 0.34
C GLN A 70 8.60 7.01 1.06
N LEU A 71 9.10 6.03 0.31
CA LEU A 71 9.87 4.90 0.83
C LEU A 71 11.19 5.37 1.44
N VAL A 72 11.91 6.26 0.76
CA VAL A 72 13.17 6.83 1.27
C VAL A 72 12.93 7.54 2.59
N GLU A 73 11.94 8.45 2.66
CA GLU A 73 11.63 9.20 3.88
C GLU A 73 11.26 8.28 5.06
N VAL A 74 10.40 7.27 4.82
CA VAL A 74 9.98 6.34 5.87
C VAL A 74 11.15 5.47 6.35
N ARG A 75 12.00 4.99 5.43
CA ARG A 75 13.18 4.19 5.77
C ARG A 75 14.25 5.00 6.49
N ASP A 76 14.40 6.28 6.20
CA ASP A 76 15.29 7.15 6.95
C ASP A 76 14.84 7.26 8.40
N HIS A 77 13.55 7.48 8.65
CA HIS A 77 12.99 7.48 10.00
C HIS A 77 13.13 6.13 10.71
N ALA A 78 13.00 5.01 9.99
CA ALA A 78 13.22 3.69 10.56
C ALA A 78 14.69 3.49 10.97
N ARG A 79 15.62 3.89 10.11
CA ARG A 79 17.07 3.82 10.36
C ARG A 79 17.46 4.67 11.56
N ASP A 80 16.91 5.89 11.69
CA ASP A 80 17.12 6.77 12.86
C ASP A 80 16.63 6.12 14.15
N ALA A 81 15.61 5.27 14.08
CA ALA A 81 15.09 4.50 15.20
C ALA A 81 15.78 3.13 15.40
N GLY A 82 16.81 2.81 14.61
CA GLY A 82 17.51 1.52 14.66
C GLY A 82 16.64 0.34 14.19
N ARG A 83 15.71 0.57 13.26
CA ARG A 83 14.73 -0.41 12.77
C ARG A 83 14.79 -0.56 11.26
N GLU A 84 14.22 -1.65 10.80
CA GLU A 84 13.82 -1.84 9.41
C GLU A 84 12.30 -1.78 9.30
N VAL A 85 11.80 -1.35 8.13
CA VAL A 85 10.39 -1.30 7.81
C VAL A 85 10.18 -1.83 6.40
N LYS A 86 9.19 -2.70 6.23
CA LYS A 86 8.73 -3.19 4.93
C LYS A 86 7.73 -2.21 4.32
N PHE A 87 7.64 -2.17 3.00
CA PHE A 87 6.79 -1.22 2.30
C PHE A 87 5.72 -1.92 1.46
N GLY A 88 4.45 -1.62 1.75
CA GLY A 88 3.29 -2.09 0.99
C GLY A 88 2.66 -0.99 0.15
N LEU A 89 2.16 -1.35 -1.03
CA LEU A 89 1.50 -0.45 -1.97
C LEU A 89 0.13 -0.99 -2.38
N ASN A 90 -0.88 -0.12 -2.40
CA ASN A 90 -2.15 -0.45 -3.03
C ASN A 90 -2.04 -0.31 -4.56
N GLY A 91 -2.57 -1.29 -5.29
CA GLY A 91 -2.65 -1.27 -6.74
C GLY A 91 -3.99 -1.77 -7.23
N PHE A 92 -4.54 -1.14 -8.28
CA PHE A 92 -5.71 -1.66 -8.97
C PHE A 92 -5.27 -2.28 -10.29
N ILE A 93 -5.59 -3.55 -10.48
CA ILE A 93 -5.07 -4.37 -11.57
C ILE A 93 -6.13 -4.55 -12.64
N ILE A 94 -5.78 -4.18 -13.88
CA ILE A 94 -6.59 -4.41 -15.07
C ILE A 94 -5.71 -5.14 -16.09
N ALA A 95 -5.73 -6.49 -16.03
CA ALA A 95 -4.99 -7.33 -16.95
C ALA A 95 -5.89 -7.80 -18.09
N ARG A 96 -5.46 -7.60 -19.35
CA ARG A 96 -6.17 -8.06 -20.57
C ARG A 96 -5.15 -8.58 -21.57
N ASP A 97 -5.62 -9.28 -22.59
CA ASP A 97 -4.75 -9.82 -23.63
C ASP A 97 -4.05 -8.72 -24.46
N THR A 98 -4.64 -7.53 -24.51
CA THR A 98 -4.04 -6.36 -25.15
C THR A 98 -4.10 -5.14 -24.25
N GLU A 99 -3.11 -4.25 -24.37
CA GLU A 99 -3.12 -2.97 -23.65
C GLU A 99 -4.33 -2.10 -24.02
N LYS A 100 -4.77 -2.16 -25.27
CA LYS A 100 -5.95 -1.43 -25.74
C LYS A 100 -7.20 -1.83 -24.95
N GLU A 101 -7.44 -3.13 -24.80
CA GLU A 101 -8.56 -3.65 -24.00
C GLU A 101 -8.48 -3.23 -22.54
N ALA A 102 -7.29 -3.34 -21.93
CA ALA A 102 -7.08 -2.91 -20.55
C ALA A 102 -7.40 -1.41 -20.36
N ARG A 103 -6.95 -0.58 -21.29
CA ARG A 103 -7.23 0.87 -21.27
C ARG A 103 -8.70 1.19 -21.58
N GLU A 104 -9.40 0.37 -22.36
CA GLU A 104 -10.84 0.50 -22.58
C GLU A 104 -11.62 0.23 -21.30
N VAL A 105 -11.26 -0.82 -20.56
CA VAL A 105 -11.86 -1.12 -19.25
C VAL A 105 -11.66 0.04 -18.26
N LEU A 106 -10.46 0.59 -18.17
CA LEU A 106 -10.21 1.78 -17.31
C LEU A 106 -11.12 2.94 -17.70
N ARG A 107 -11.19 3.27 -18.99
CA ARG A 107 -12.06 4.36 -19.47
C ARG A 107 -13.54 4.12 -19.14
N GLU A 108 -13.99 2.86 -19.26
CA GLU A 108 -15.37 2.48 -18.92
C GLU A 108 -15.65 2.66 -17.41
N ILE A 109 -14.74 2.22 -16.55
CA ILE A 109 -14.84 2.41 -15.08
C ILE A 109 -14.97 3.90 -14.75
N VAL A 110 -14.08 4.73 -15.29
CA VAL A 110 -14.08 6.17 -15.05
C VAL A 110 -15.35 6.85 -15.61
N ALA A 111 -15.79 6.43 -16.79
CA ALA A 111 -17.00 7.01 -17.42
C ALA A 111 -18.29 6.67 -16.66
N LYS A 112 -18.34 5.50 -16.02
CA LYS A 112 -19.49 5.04 -15.22
C LYS A 112 -19.42 5.45 -13.75
N ALA A 113 -18.35 6.12 -13.33
CA ALA A 113 -18.20 6.58 -11.95
C ALA A 113 -19.32 7.53 -11.54
N ASN A 114 -19.79 7.38 -10.30
CA ASN A 114 -20.73 8.32 -9.70
C ASN A 114 -19.99 9.63 -9.37
N ARG A 115 -20.01 10.59 -10.31
CA ARG A 115 -19.28 11.86 -10.19
C ARG A 115 -19.57 12.61 -8.88
N PRO A 116 -20.82 12.85 -8.45
CA PRO A 116 -21.09 13.49 -7.16
C PRO A 116 -20.48 12.77 -5.96
N ALA A 117 -20.46 11.43 -5.97
CA ALA A 117 -19.86 10.66 -4.87
C ALA A 117 -18.32 10.81 -4.85
N VAL A 118 -17.67 10.75 -6.01
CA VAL A 118 -16.21 10.93 -6.12
C VAL A 118 -15.80 12.35 -5.73
N GLU A 119 -16.53 13.36 -6.19
CA GLU A 119 -16.27 14.77 -5.85
C GLU A 119 -16.49 15.04 -4.36
N GLY A 120 -17.57 14.50 -3.77
CA GLY A 120 -17.82 14.61 -2.33
C GLY A 120 -16.74 13.93 -1.49
N PHE A 121 -16.22 12.78 -1.92
CA PHE A 121 -15.08 12.12 -1.27
C PHE A 121 -13.80 12.96 -1.38
N ARG A 122 -13.51 13.53 -2.57
CA ARG A 122 -12.38 14.43 -2.77
C ARG A 122 -12.42 15.63 -1.83
N ASP A 123 -13.57 16.29 -1.74
CA ASP A 123 -13.73 17.48 -0.90
C ASP A 123 -13.53 17.14 0.58
N ALA A 124 -14.05 16.00 1.05
CA ALA A 124 -13.82 15.51 2.40
C ALA A 124 -12.34 15.16 2.64
N GLY A 125 -11.69 14.48 1.69
CA GLY A 125 -10.27 14.15 1.73
C GLY A 125 -9.37 15.38 1.76
N GLN A 126 -9.66 16.38 0.96
CA GLN A 126 -8.93 17.65 0.97
C GLN A 126 -9.12 18.45 2.26
N GLN A 127 -10.32 18.45 2.83
CA GLN A 127 -10.56 19.08 4.14
C GLN A 127 -9.77 18.39 5.24
N ALA A 128 -9.76 17.06 5.26
CA ALA A 128 -8.95 16.27 6.21
C ALA A 128 -7.45 16.51 5.99
N GLY A 129 -6.98 16.53 4.74
CA GLY A 129 -5.59 16.79 4.39
C GLY A 129 -5.11 18.19 4.77
N ASN A 130 -5.97 19.20 4.61
CA ASN A 130 -5.67 20.57 5.00
C ASN A 130 -5.57 20.77 6.51
N SER A 131 -6.07 19.84 7.32
CA SER A 131 -5.91 19.84 8.78
C SER A 131 -4.52 19.41 9.24
N THR A 132 -3.72 18.79 8.37
CA THR A 132 -2.32 18.46 8.69
C THR A 132 -1.43 19.70 8.58
N ALA A 133 -0.42 19.80 9.44
CA ALA A 133 0.46 20.97 9.50
C ALA A 133 1.23 21.21 8.17
N ASP A 134 1.54 20.15 7.45
CA ASP A 134 2.28 20.15 6.18
C ASP A 134 1.39 20.11 4.93
N LYS A 135 0.07 20.05 5.11
CA LYS A 135 -0.93 19.91 4.03
C LYS A 135 -0.67 18.73 3.08
N ARG A 136 0.03 17.72 3.53
CA ARG A 136 0.38 16.47 2.80
C ARG A 136 -0.59 15.33 3.14
N GLY A 137 -1.85 15.65 3.40
CA GLY A 137 -2.86 14.64 3.70
C GLY A 137 -3.03 13.62 2.58
N MET A 138 -3.66 12.50 2.90
CA MET A 138 -4.05 11.52 1.88
C MET A 138 -4.94 12.19 0.84
N TRP A 139 -4.74 11.83 -0.43
CA TRP A 139 -5.50 12.33 -1.60
C TRP A 139 -5.36 13.83 -1.89
N ALA A 140 -4.40 14.56 -1.30
CA ALA A 140 -4.25 15.99 -1.50
C ALA A 140 -3.98 16.36 -2.97
N ASP A 141 -3.30 15.49 -3.71
CA ASP A 141 -2.90 15.64 -5.12
C ASP A 141 -3.60 14.66 -6.08
N SER A 142 -4.62 13.92 -5.60
CA SER A 142 -5.31 12.92 -6.41
C SER A 142 -6.26 13.58 -7.41
N SER A 143 -6.20 13.14 -8.66
CA SER A 143 -7.12 13.53 -9.72
C SER A 143 -8.51 12.89 -9.52
N PHE A 144 -9.51 13.34 -10.31
CA PHE A 144 -10.81 12.67 -10.31
C PHE A 144 -10.69 11.18 -10.68
N GLU A 145 -9.90 10.86 -11.70
CA GLU A 145 -9.69 9.49 -12.15
C GLU A 145 -9.06 8.62 -11.05
N ASP A 146 -8.04 9.12 -10.38
CA ASP A 146 -7.38 8.42 -9.27
C ASP A 146 -8.39 8.07 -8.15
N LEU A 147 -9.30 9.00 -7.85
CA LEU A 147 -10.27 8.86 -6.76
C LEU A 147 -11.47 7.96 -7.10
N VAL A 148 -11.70 7.64 -8.36
CA VAL A 148 -12.72 6.63 -8.75
C VAL A 148 -12.46 5.30 -8.04
N GLN A 149 -11.21 4.98 -7.78
CA GLN A 149 -10.79 3.81 -7.00
C GLN A 149 -10.32 4.22 -5.59
N TYR A 150 -10.84 5.19 -4.93
CA TYR A 150 -10.62 5.72 -3.58
C TYR A 150 -9.20 5.65 -2.96
N ASN A 151 -8.44 4.62 -3.25
CA ASN A 151 -7.08 4.40 -2.72
C ASN A 151 -5.98 4.66 -3.77
N ASP A 152 -6.28 5.48 -4.76
CA ASP A 152 -5.35 5.87 -5.84
C ASP A 152 -4.73 4.66 -6.60
N GLY A 153 -5.40 3.50 -6.57
CA GLY A 153 -4.86 2.26 -7.13
C GLY A 153 -4.51 2.37 -8.61
N PHE A 154 -5.21 3.21 -9.39
CA PHE A 154 -4.91 3.44 -10.79
C PHE A 154 -3.56 4.15 -11.01
N ARG A 155 -3.08 4.92 -10.06
CA ARG A 155 -1.75 5.58 -10.13
C ARG A 155 -0.61 4.57 -10.17
N SER A 156 -0.82 3.36 -9.66
CA SER A 156 0.18 2.28 -9.79
C SER A 156 0.39 1.84 -11.23
N GLN A 157 -0.58 2.14 -12.12
CA GLN A 157 -0.56 1.77 -13.53
C GLN A 157 -0.36 0.26 -13.77
N LEU A 158 -0.90 -0.60 -12.90
CA LEU A 158 -0.94 -2.05 -13.10
C LEU A 158 -2.07 -2.40 -14.11
N ILE A 159 -1.99 -1.77 -15.28
CA ILE A 159 -3.02 -1.79 -16.34
C ILE A 159 -2.35 -2.06 -17.67
N GLY A 160 -2.66 -3.22 -18.27
CA GLY A 160 -2.04 -3.63 -19.54
C GLY A 160 -2.10 -5.12 -19.78
N THR A 161 -1.13 -5.62 -20.55
CA THR A 161 -0.95 -7.07 -20.76
C THR A 161 -0.31 -7.73 -19.55
N PRO A 162 -0.39 -9.06 -19.42
CA PRO A 162 0.31 -9.78 -18.35
C PRO A 162 1.79 -9.44 -18.24
N GLU A 163 2.49 -9.32 -19.38
CA GLU A 163 3.92 -9.00 -19.44
C GLU A 163 4.19 -7.59 -18.93
N GLN A 164 3.38 -6.60 -19.34
CA GLN A 164 3.53 -5.22 -18.91
C GLN A 164 3.29 -5.08 -17.40
N ILE A 165 2.31 -5.80 -16.87
CA ILE A 165 2.00 -5.78 -15.43
C ILE A 165 3.10 -6.49 -14.65
N ALA A 166 3.58 -7.65 -15.11
CA ALA A 166 4.66 -8.38 -14.45
C ALA A 166 5.94 -7.54 -14.35
N GLU A 167 6.36 -6.92 -15.47
CA GLU A 167 7.53 -6.03 -15.47
C GLU A 167 7.34 -4.82 -14.55
N ARG A 168 6.12 -4.28 -14.47
CA ARG A 168 5.83 -3.16 -13.59
C ARG A 168 5.85 -3.55 -12.12
N ILE A 169 5.39 -4.75 -11.77
CA ILE A 169 5.52 -5.31 -10.42
C ILE A 169 6.99 -5.47 -10.05
N ALA A 170 7.80 -6.05 -10.95
CA ALA A 170 9.24 -6.18 -10.76
C ALA A 170 9.91 -4.80 -10.60
N ALA A 171 9.49 -3.80 -11.35
CA ALA A 171 10.00 -2.44 -11.22
C ALA A 171 9.66 -1.78 -9.87
N TYR A 172 8.51 -2.07 -9.28
CA TYR A 172 8.20 -1.66 -7.90
C TYR A 172 9.08 -2.39 -6.88
N ARG A 173 9.27 -3.70 -7.06
CA ARG A 173 10.15 -4.50 -6.20
C ARG A 173 11.59 -3.97 -6.20
N ARG A 174 12.15 -3.66 -7.39
CA ARG A 174 13.51 -3.06 -7.52
C ARG A 174 13.65 -1.73 -6.76
N ARG A 175 12.54 -1.02 -6.54
CA ARG A 175 12.48 0.21 -5.73
C ARG A 175 12.31 -0.05 -4.24
N GLY A 176 12.12 -1.31 -3.87
CA GLY A 176 11.99 -1.72 -2.48
C GLY A 176 10.55 -1.79 -1.96
N VAL A 177 9.58 -1.96 -2.85
CA VAL A 177 8.21 -2.36 -2.47
C VAL A 177 8.22 -3.87 -2.21
N ASP A 178 7.79 -4.26 -1.02
CA ASP A 178 7.80 -5.64 -0.55
C ASP A 178 6.44 -6.32 -0.74
N LEU A 179 5.35 -5.55 -0.89
CA LEU A 179 3.99 -6.05 -1.00
C LEU A 179 3.15 -5.15 -1.90
N ILE A 180 2.36 -5.76 -2.78
CA ILE A 180 1.29 -5.08 -3.52
C ILE A 180 -0.05 -5.70 -3.13
N LEU A 181 -0.97 -4.87 -2.60
CA LEU A 181 -2.36 -5.24 -2.40
C LEU A 181 -3.12 -4.98 -3.69
N GLY A 182 -3.44 -6.04 -4.43
CA GLY A 182 -4.15 -5.98 -5.70
C GLY A 182 -5.67 -5.85 -5.52
N GLY A 183 -6.27 -4.77 -6.04
CA GLY A 183 -7.69 -4.63 -6.24
C GLY A 183 -8.10 -5.01 -7.67
N PHE A 184 -9.29 -5.59 -7.83
CA PHE A 184 -9.85 -6.02 -9.11
C PHE A 184 -11.31 -5.59 -9.24
N LEU A 185 -11.80 -5.37 -10.46
CA LEU A 185 -13.21 -5.02 -10.69
C LEU A 185 -14.11 -6.25 -10.52
N HIS A 186 -13.78 -7.33 -11.23
CA HIS A 186 -14.44 -8.62 -11.17
C HIS A 186 -13.50 -9.63 -10.50
N PHE A 187 -13.40 -9.54 -9.17
CA PHE A 187 -12.29 -10.14 -8.44
C PHE A 187 -12.17 -11.66 -8.62
N GLN A 188 -13.26 -12.41 -8.80
CA GLN A 188 -13.20 -13.87 -8.96
C GLN A 188 -12.45 -14.26 -10.24
N GLU A 189 -12.95 -13.81 -11.39
CA GLU A 189 -12.35 -14.15 -12.69
C GLU A 189 -10.99 -13.47 -12.88
N GLU A 190 -10.84 -12.24 -12.41
CA GLU A 190 -9.61 -11.47 -12.60
C GLU A 190 -8.47 -11.94 -11.69
N ILE A 191 -8.76 -12.48 -10.50
CA ILE A 191 -7.75 -13.13 -9.64
C ILE A 191 -7.26 -14.42 -10.29
N GLU A 192 -8.18 -15.24 -10.86
CA GLU A 192 -7.79 -16.46 -11.57
C GLU A 192 -6.93 -16.13 -12.79
N TYR A 193 -7.32 -15.14 -13.59
CA TYR A 193 -6.53 -14.67 -14.75
C TYR A 193 -5.16 -14.16 -14.32
N PHE A 194 -5.09 -13.32 -13.28
CA PHE A 194 -3.84 -12.80 -12.73
C PHE A 194 -2.93 -13.92 -12.22
N GLY A 195 -3.49 -14.88 -11.49
CA GLY A 195 -2.76 -16.04 -10.98
C GLY A 195 -2.19 -16.92 -12.07
N ALA A 196 -2.95 -17.12 -13.16
CA ALA A 196 -2.54 -17.99 -14.26
C ALA A 196 -1.60 -17.31 -15.28
N ARG A 197 -1.73 -15.98 -15.48
CA ARG A 197 -1.07 -15.29 -16.59
C ARG A 197 0.00 -14.27 -16.15
N VAL A 198 -0.15 -13.64 -14.98
CA VAL A 198 0.77 -12.60 -14.52
C VAL A 198 1.78 -13.15 -13.50
N LEU A 199 1.32 -13.87 -12.47
CA LEU A 199 2.22 -14.36 -11.42
C LEU A 199 3.36 -15.26 -11.94
N PRO A 200 3.18 -16.16 -12.92
CA PRO A 200 4.30 -16.91 -13.48
C PRO A 200 5.38 -16.01 -14.08
N LEU A 201 4.99 -14.98 -14.82
CA LEU A 201 5.93 -14.01 -15.41
C LEU A 201 6.68 -13.20 -14.34
N VAL A 202 6.00 -12.81 -13.27
CA VAL A 202 6.68 -12.14 -12.13
C VAL A 202 7.76 -13.04 -11.56
N ARG A 203 7.46 -14.33 -11.33
CA ARG A 203 8.42 -15.30 -10.80
C ARG A 203 9.60 -15.54 -11.74
N GLU A 204 9.35 -15.63 -13.04
CA GLU A 204 10.41 -15.77 -14.05
C GLU A 204 11.37 -14.57 -14.03
N ILE A 205 10.84 -13.35 -13.90
CA ILE A 205 11.66 -12.13 -13.78
C ILE A 205 12.48 -12.18 -12.48
N GLU A 206 11.86 -12.55 -11.35
CA GLU A 206 12.52 -12.64 -10.05
C GLU A 206 13.66 -13.68 -10.06
N GLU A 207 13.43 -14.85 -10.63
CA GLU A 207 14.43 -15.90 -10.77
C GLU A 207 15.60 -15.46 -11.67
N ALA A 208 15.30 -14.79 -12.78
CA ALA A 208 16.33 -14.28 -13.67
C ALA A 208 17.22 -13.20 -13.00
N GLU A 209 16.63 -12.31 -12.23
CA GLU A 209 17.35 -11.29 -11.46
C GLU A 209 18.23 -11.91 -10.38
N GLN A 210 17.72 -12.91 -9.66
CA GLN A 210 18.45 -13.60 -8.60
C GLN A 210 19.66 -14.37 -9.16
N ASN A 211 19.46 -15.11 -10.26
CA ASN A 211 20.55 -15.81 -10.95
C ASN A 211 21.63 -14.86 -11.47
N SER A 212 21.22 -13.66 -11.92
CA SER A 212 22.18 -12.65 -12.39
C SER A 212 22.98 -12.01 -11.25
N ALA A 213 22.41 -11.89 -10.06
CA ALA A 213 23.10 -11.37 -8.88
C ALA A 213 24.07 -12.39 -8.27
N ASP A 214 23.78 -13.69 -8.41
CA ASP A 214 24.59 -14.79 -7.88
C ASP A 214 25.67 -15.26 -8.87
N ALA A 215 25.74 -14.73 -10.09
CA ALA A 215 26.76 -15.10 -11.08
C ALA A 215 28.15 -14.64 -10.62
N PRO A 216 29.16 -15.54 -10.56
CA PRO A 216 30.52 -15.15 -10.17
C PRO A 216 31.10 -14.16 -11.18
N VAL A 217 31.68 -13.08 -10.67
CA VAL A 217 32.45 -12.07 -11.44
C VAL A 217 33.76 -12.66 -11.98
#